data_84fa54b3f1597f13a481dcfeda2b568c
#
_entry.id   84fa54b3f1597f13a481dcfeda2b568c
#
_cell.length_a   1.000
_cell.length_b   1.000
_cell.length_c   1.000
_cell.angle_alpha   90.00
_cell.angle_beta   90.00
_cell.angle_gamma   90.00
#
_symmetry.space_group_name_H-M   'P 1'
#
loop_
_entity.id
_entity.type
_entity.pdbx_description
1 polymer ?
#
loop_
_entity_poly.entity_id
_entity_poly.type
_entity_poly.pdbx_seq_one_letter_code
_entity_poly.pdbx_strand_id
1 'polypeptide(L)'
;ARRLAEEWEDEHLDEGKPVISVSEALERYIDVKRGVLSPSTLRSYEGIQKKHFDDIGDISIRRLSKSDVQAWVSRLAFSGLSPKTVKNCYGLLSAAIAMQDDTIRLGVQLPQPVMFDNYCPSDDDIAALLDQIRRDGDGELLRAVLLAAFGPCRRSEVCALTSEDISGNVVYINKAMVKDPDGVWVVKQPKTKDSTRRIVYPDFVIKELEGIEGRIIPHTPDYIGDKFRKTLKRSGLHPFRFHDLRHYGASIMMYMGISQKTIEARGGWSSNSPVLRRIYQNKIDAEMQRENAIINEHFSQFSESKN
;
A
#
# COMPACT_ATOMS: atom_id res chain seq x y z
N ALA A 1 40.91 16.61 -30.45
CA ALA A 1 40.46 15.39 -31.11
C ALA A 1 39.24 14.79 -30.39
N ARG A 2 39.28 14.54 -29.08
CA ARG A 2 38.19 13.93 -28.30
C ARG A 2 36.92 14.80 -28.27
N ARG A 3 37.08 16.12 -28.08
CA ARG A 3 35.97 17.09 -28.07
C ARG A 3 35.31 17.26 -29.45
N LEU A 4 36.08 17.22 -30.52
CA LEU A 4 35.59 17.25 -31.91
C LEU A 4 34.89 15.93 -32.29
N ALA A 5 35.31 14.80 -31.74
CA ALA A 5 34.65 13.53 -31.93
C ALA A 5 33.31 13.45 -31.15
N GLU A 6 33.27 13.99 -29.93
CA GLU A 6 32.04 14.12 -29.12
C GLU A 6 31.04 15.10 -29.77
N GLU A 7 31.50 16.22 -30.33
CA GLU A 7 30.69 17.18 -31.10
C GLU A 7 30.18 16.56 -32.42
N TRP A 8 31.02 15.76 -33.10
CA TRP A 8 30.64 15.09 -34.34
C TRP A 8 29.68 13.90 -34.09
N GLU A 9 29.88 13.12 -33.02
CA GLU A 9 28.94 12.10 -32.59
C GLU A 9 27.61 12.73 -32.18
N ASP A 10 27.60 13.85 -31.48
CA ASP A 10 26.38 14.60 -31.10
C ASP A 10 25.61 15.11 -32.32
N GLU A 11 26.31 15.59 -33.39
CA GLU A 11 25.67 16.05 -34.63
C GLU A 11 25.12 14.90 -35.50
N HIS A 12 25.73 13.72 -35.48
CA HIS A 12 25.33 12.59 -36.33
C HIS A 12 24.49 11.52 -35.64
N LEU A 13 24.39 11.55 -34.30
CA LEU A 13 23.46 10.71 -33.54
C LEU A 13 21.99 11.14 -33.72
N ASP A 14 21.74 12.30 -34.32
CA ASP A 14 20.42 12.94 -34.39
C ASP A 14 19.70 12.86 -35.74
N GLU A 15 20.19 12.08 -36.71
CA GLU A 15 19.45 11.87 -37.94
C GLU A 15 18.17 11.07 -37.68
N GLY A 16 17.08 11.79 -37.36
CA GLY A 16 15.71 11.28 -37.42
C GLY A 16 14.95 11.01 -36.11
N LYS A 17 15.56 11.21 -34.94
CA LYS A 17 14.80 11.07 -33.67
C LYS A 17 14.81 12.38 -32.88
N PRO A 18 13.65 12.85 -32.39
CA PRO A 18 13.57 14.10 -31.63
C PRO A 18 14.42 14.05 -30.36
N VAL A 19 15.19 15.11 -30.13
CA VAL A 19 15.89 15.33 -28.85
C VAL A 19 14.85 15.77 -27.83
N ILE A 20 14.50 14.87 -26.90
CA ILE A 20 13.54 15.13 -25.83
C ILE A 20 14.22 15.16 -24.47
N SER A 21 13.78 16.07 -23.62
CA SER A 21 14.23 16.14 -22.22
C SER A 21 13.59 15.05 -21.36
N VAL A 22 14.14 14.84 -20.16
CA VAL A 22 13.54 13.95 -19.15
C VAL A 22 12.12 14.42 -18.80
N SER A 23 11.91 15.71 -18.60
CA SER A 23 10.58 16.28 -18.29
C SER A 23 9.56 15.97 -19.39
N GLU A 24 9.96 16.16 -20.65
CA GLU A 24 9.10 15.87 -21.80
C GLU A 24 8.82 14.36 -21.95
N ALA A 25 9.81 13.51 -21.69
CA ALA A 25 9.62 12.05 -21.70
C ALA A 25 8.65 11.59 -20.61
N LEU A 26 8.73 12.17 -19.42
CA LEU A 26 7.80 11.91 -18.32
C LEU A 26 6.37 12.35 -18.65
N GLU A 27 6.20 13.54 -19.20
CA GLU A 27 4.91 14.09 -19.61
C GLU A 27 4.24 13.20 -20.65
N ARG A 28 4.94 12.87 -21.73
CA ARG A 28 4.48 11.96 -22.78
C ARG A 28 4.10 10.58 -22.22
N TYR A 29 4.91 10.05 -21.32
CA TYR A 29 4.62 8.76 -20.66
C TYR A 29 3.33 8.82 -19.86
N ILE A 30 3.14 9.83 -19.03
CA ILE A 30 1.95 10.00 -18.21
C ILE A 30 0.71 10.17 -19.10
N ASP A 31 0.80 10.98 -20.15
CA ASP A 31 -0.33 11.22 -21.04
C ASP A 31 -0.77 9.97 -21.80
N VAL A 32 0.15 9.23 -22.38
CA VAL A 32 -0.16 7.94 -23.03
C VAL A 32 -0.81 6.95 -22.05
N LYS A 33 -0.47 7.02 -20.77
CA LYS A 33 -1.01 6.13 -19.74
C LYS A 33 -2.33 6.58 -19.13
N ARG A 34 -2.86 7.78 -19.45
CA ARG A 34 -4.11 8.32 -18.87
C ARG A 34 -5.32 7.40 -19.08
N GLY A 35 -5.40 6.71 -20.21
CA GLY A 35 -6.50 5.76 -20.50
C GLY A 35 -6.32 4.36 -19.89
N VAL A 36 -5.14 4.02 -19.39
CA VAL A 36 -4.77 2.65 -18.98
C VAL A 36 -4.56 2.53 -17.48
N LEU A 37 -3.91 3.51 -16.86
CA LEU A 37 -3.59 3.46 -15.44
C LEU A 37 -4.76 3.92 -14.56
N SER A 38 -4.71 3.50 -13.28
CA SER A 38 -5.70 3.99 -12.31
C SER A 38 -5.51 5.48 -12.03
N PRO A 39 -6.60 6.21 -11.73
CA PRO A 39 -6.51 7.60 -11.33
C PRO A 39 -5.51 7.86 -10.20
N SER A 40 -5.47 6.98 -9.21
CA SER A 40 -4.52 7.09 -8.09
C SER A 40 -3.06 6.91 -8.52
N THR A 41 -2.79 6.06 -9.52
CA THR A 41 -1.44 5.88 -10.07
C THR A 41 -1.02 7.10 -10.87
N LEU A 42 -1.90 7.63 -11.73
CA LEU A 42 -1.64 8.85 -12.48
C LEU A 42 -1.33 10.03 -11.56
N ARG A 43 -2.17 10.26 -10.56
CA ARG A 43 -1.95 11.29 -9.55
C ARG A 43 -0.61 11.13 -8.82
N SER A 44 -0.23 9.86 -8.52
CA SER A 44 1.08 9.60 -7.92
C SER A 44 2.22 9.97 -8.86
N TYR A 45 2.10 9.64 -10.15
CA TYR A 45 3.11 9.97 -11.15
C TYR A 45 3.23 11.47 -11.39
N GLU A 46 2.12 12.19 -11.52
CA GLU A 46 2.09 13.65 -11.64
C GLU A 46 2.71 14.33 -10.40
N GLY A 47 2.39 13.80 -9.20
CA GLY A 47 2.97 14.29 -7.95
C GLY A 47 4.47 14.03 -7.83
N ILE A 48 4.96 12.91 -8.32
CA ILE A 48 6.38 12.56 -8.37
C ILE A 48 7.08 13.45 -9.40
N GLN A 49 6.54 13.55 -10.61
CA GLN A 49 7.08 14.40 -11.68
C GLN A 49 7.28 15.84 -11.21
N LYS A 50 6.26 16.43 -10.63
CA LYS A 50 6.28 17.82 -10.18
C LYS A 50 7.29 18.12 -9.07
N LYS A 51 7.68 17.12 -8.26
CA LYS A 51 8.42 17.35 -7.01
C LYS A 51 9.88 16.90 -7.05
N HIS A 52 10.25 16.01 -7.96
CA HIS A 52 11.48 15.26 -7.80
C HIS A 52 12.37 15.20 -9.03
N PHE A 53 12.05 15.96 -10.08
CA PHE A 53 12.79 15.91 -11.35
C PHE A 53 13.47 17.24 -11.75
N ASP A 54 13.38 18.28 -10.93
CA ASP A 54 13.95 19.60 -11.23
C ASP A 54 15.45 19.52 -11.58
N ASP A 55 16.20 18.65 -10.92
CA ASP A 55 17.66 18.51 -11.11
C ASP A 55 18.09 17.90 -12.45
N ILE A 56 17.23 17.08 -13.05
CA ILE A 56 17.55 16.33 -14.28
C ILE A 56 16.52 16.54 -15.39
N GLY A 57 15.48 17.32 -15.12
CA GLY A 57 14.33 17.49 -16.01
C GLY A 57 14.69 18.04 -17.38
N ASP A 58 15.64 18.97 -17.45
CA ASP A 58 16.07 19.65 -18.69
C ASP A 58 17.14 18.84 -19.45
N ILE A 59 17.68 17.78 -18.87
CA ILE A 59 18.69 16.95 -19.53
C ILE A 59 18.00 16.12 -20.63
N SER A 60 18.59 16.11 -21.84
CA SER A 60 18.15 15.19 -22.89
C SER A 60 18.30 13.73 -22.44
N ILE A 61 17.29 12.88 -22.70
CA ILE A 61 17.35 11.46 -22.32
C ILE A 61 18.53 10.71 -22.91
N ARG A 62 19.07 11.19 -24.05
CA ARG A 62 20.25 10.61 -24.71
C ARG A 62 21.56 11.02 -24.08
N ARG A 63 21.61 12.23 -23.47
CA ARG A 63 22.78 12.74 -22.74
C ARG A 63 22.79 12.34 -21.27
N LEU A 64 21.65 11.84 -20.77
CA LEU A 64 21.51 11.43 -19.38
C LEU A 64 22.40 10.22 -19.10
N SER A 65 23.48 10.44 -18.39
CA SER A 65 24.43 9.40 -18.05
C SER A 65 23.98 8.62 -16.80
N LYS A 66 24.53 7.41 -16.64
CA LYS A 66 24.35 6.60 -15.44
C LYS A 66 24.82 7.33 -14.18
N SER A 67 25.88 8.14 -14.27
CA SER A 67 26.38 8.96 -13.16
C SER A 67 25.40 10.06 -12.76
N ASP A 68 24.73 10.71 -13.72
CA ASP A 68 23.74 11.75 -13.42
C ASP A 68 22.54 11.16 -12.67
N VAL A 69 22.04 10.00 -13.14
CA VAL A 69 20.92 9.30 -12.48
C VAL A 69 21.33 8.80 -11.10
N GLN A 70 22.57 8.30 -10.93
CA GLN A 70 23.05 7.87 -9.61
C GLN A 70 23.17 9.06 -8.65
N ALA A 71 23.69 10.19 -9.11
CA ALA A 71 23.77 11.40 -8.31
C ALA A 71 22.39 11.93 -7.91
N TRP A 72 21.42 11.92 -8.83
CA TRP A 72 20.04 12.28 -8.56
C TRP A 72 19.38 11.33 -7.53
N VAL A 73 19.50 10.01 -7.69
CA VAL A 73 19.00 9.01 -6.71
C VAL A 73 19.61 9.26 -5.33
N SER A 74 20.90 9.56 -5.25
CA SER A 74 21.59 9.86 -3.99
C SER A 74 21.03 11.12 -3.35
N ARG A 75 20.82 12.21 -4.12
CA ARG A 75 20.19 13.44 -3.61
C ARG A 75 18.79 13.20 -3.06
N LEU A 76 17.96 12.41 -3.77
CA LEU A 76 16.63 12.05 -3.29
C LEU A 76 16.69 11.30 -1.94
N ALA A 77 17.64 10.39 -1.79
CA ALA A 77 17.85 9.67 -0.53
C ALA A 77 18.32 10.61 0.58
N PHE A 78 19.28 11.50 0.30
CA PHE A 78 19.77 12.50 1.27
C PHE A 78 18.71 13.54 1.68
N SER A 79 17.73 13.82 0.82
CA SER A 79 16.61 14.71 1.17
C SER A 79 15.61 14.09 2.15
N GLY A 80 15.86 12.87 2.64
CA GLY A 80 15.04 12.18 3.62
C GLY A 80 13.86 11.40 3.00
N LEU A 81 13.83 11.21 1.69
CA LEU A 81 12.80 10.36 1.07
C LEU A 81 13.01 8.89 1.42
N SER A 82 11.90 8.19 1.67
CA SER A 82 11.96 6.76 1.93
C SER A 82 12.55 5.98 0.73
N PRO A 83 13.26 4.86 0.96
CA PRO A 83 13.76 3.99 -0.12
C PRO A 83 12.67 3.59 -1.12
N LYS A 84 11.44 3.39 -0.65
CA LYS A 84 10.27 3.09 -1.49
C LYS A 84 9.92 4.26 -2.41
N THR A 85 9.96 5.49 -1.90
CA THR A 85 9.68 6.70 -2.69
C THR A 85 10.75 6.90 -3.75
N VAL A 86 12.03 6.77 -3.40
CA VAL A 86 13.17 6.85 -4.35
C VAL A 86 13.02 5.79 -5.44
N LYS A 87 12.69 4.54 -5.07
CA LYS A 87 12.43 3.48 -6.05
C LYS A 87 11.26 3.80 -6.99
N ASN A 88 10.21 4.45 -6.49
CA ASN A 88 9.08 4.85 -7.33
C ASN A 88 9.49 5.97 -8.31
N CYS A 89 10.28 6.95 -7.87
CA CYS A 89 10.81 8.01 -8.73
C CYS A 89 11.68 7.43 -9.85
N TYR A 90 12.63 6.56 -9.50
CA TYR A 90 13.48 5.88 -10.47
C TYR A 90 12.68 4.98 -11.42
N GLY A 91 11.68 4.27 -10.92
CA GLY A 91 10.82 3.41 -11.74
C GLY A 91 10.02 4.20 -12.77
N LEU A 92 9.52 5.40 -12.41
CA LEU A 92 8.84 6.30 -13.32
C LEU A 92 9.80 6.82 -14.41
N LEU A 93 11.01 7.28 -14.03
CA LEU A 93 12.04 7.71 -14.97
C LEU A 93 12.39 6.60 -15.97
N SER A 94 12.71 5.42 -15.45
CA SER A 94 13.12 4.28 -16.28
C SER A 94 12.02 3.86 -17.26
N ALA A 95 10.75 3.87 -16.83
CA ALA A 95 9.62 3.53 -17.70
C ALA A 95 9.36 4.60 -18.76
N ALA A 96 9.51 5.89 -18.41
CA ALA A 96 9.35 7.00 -19.35
C ALA A 96 10.43 6.97 -20.43
N ILE A 97 11.69 6.78 -20.04
CA ILE A 97 12.81 6.67 -20.98
C ILE A 97 12.65 5.45 -21.90
N ALA A 98 12.36 4.27 -21.33
CA ALA A 98 12.19 3.05 -22.11
C ALA A 98 11.03 3.11 -23.13
N MET A 99 10.02 3.95 -22.87
CA MET A 99 8.95 4.19 -23.85
C MET A 99 9.43 5.04 -25.05
N GLN A 100 10.39 5.92 -24.86
CA GLN A 100 10.94 6.76 -25.93
C GLN A 100 12.06 6.07 -26.70
N ASP A 101 12.95 5.39 -25.97
CA ASP A 101 14.05 4.62 -26.52
C ASP A 101 14.34 3.42 -25.59
N ASP A 102 14.00 2.23 -26.06
CA ASP A 102 14.15 1.00 -25.29
C ASP A 102 15.61 0.49 -25.22
N THR A 103 16.52 1.12 -25.95
CA THR A 103 17.96 0.80 -25.89
C THR A 103 18.66 1.46 -24.70
N ILE A 104 18.14 2.57 -24.18
CA ILE A 104 18.71 3.29 -23.05
C ILE A 104 18.50 2.51 -21.75
N ARG A 105 19.59 2.11 -21.12
CA ARG A 105 19.60 1.38 -19.84
C ARG A 105 20.42 2.15 -18.80
N LEU A 106 19.73 2.76 -17.83
CA LEU A 106 20.33 3.56 -16.76
C LEU A 106 20.27 2.80 -15.43
N GLY A 107 20.92 1.64 -15.37
CA GLY A 107 20.97 0.84 -14.13
C GLY A 107 21.78 1.56 -13.05
N VAL A 108 21.14 1.82 -11.89
CA VAL A 108 21.75 2.49 -10.72
C VAL A 108 21.52 1.70 -9.46
N GLN A 109 22.32 1.99 -8.42
CA GLN A 109 22.14 1.42 -7.10
C GLN A 109 21.06 2.21 -6.34
N LEU A 110 20.01 1.52 -5.92
CA LEU A 110 18.92 2.10 -5.14
C LEU A 110 19.18 1.92 -3.63
N PRO A 111 18.64 2.82 -2.78
CA PRO A 111 18.69 2.66 -1.34
C PRO A 111 18.07 1.34 -0.91
N GLN A 112 18.69 0.69 0.09
CA GLN A 112 18.17 -0.56 0.64
C GLN A 112 16.80 -0.33 1.31
N PRO A 113 15.83 -1.24 1.13
CA PRO A 113 14.56 -1.17 1.82
C PRO A 113 14.77 -1.20 3.33
N VAL A 114 14.18 -0.26 4.05
CA VAL A 114 14.12 -0.34 5.50
C VAL A 114 13.05 -1.37 5.87
N MET A 115 13.43 -2.38 6.62
CA MET A 115 12.49 -3.34 7.20
C MET A 115 11.80 -2.66 8.38
N PHE A 116 10.54 -2.29 8.21
CA PHE A 116 9.71 -1.86 9.32
C PHE A 116 9.03 -3.09 9.90
N ASP A 117 9.20 -3.29 11.18
CA ASP A 117 8.37 -4.21 11.93
C ASP A 117 6.98 -3.58 12.04
N ASN A 118 6.05 -4.07 11.23
CA ASN A 118 4.69 -3.54 11.25
C ASN A 118 3.97 -4.15 12.45
N TYR A 119 3.67 -3.32 13.44
CA TYR A 119 2.82 -3.70 14.54
C TYR A 119 1.49 -4.25 14.01
N CYS A 120 1.13 -5.47 14.42
CA CYS A 120 -0.18 -6.06 14.20
C CYS A 120 -0.93 -5.97 15.54
N PRO A 121 -2.10 -5.28 15.60
CA PRO A 121 -2.84 -5.17 16.84
C PRO A 121 -3.28 -6.54 17.34
N SER A 122 -3.30 -6.71 18.66
CA SER A 122 -3.80 -7.89 19.35
C SER A 122 -5.34 -7.85 19.51
N ASP A 123 -5.92 -8.95 20.01
CA ASP A 123 -7.34 -9.01 20.37
C ASP A 123 -7.68 -7.97 21.43
N ASP A 124 -6.80 -7.78 22.43
CA ASP A 124 -6.96 -6.79 23.49
C ASP A 124 -6.91 -5.34 22.93
N ASP A 125 -6.03 -5.06 21.97
CA ASP A 125 -5.99 -3.74 21.30
C ASP A 125 -7.29 -3.47 20.55
N ILE A 126 -7.81 -4.45 19.84
CA ILE A 126 -9.07 -4.31 19.10
C ILE A 126 -10.24 -4.13 20.06
N ALA A 127 -10.31 -4.90 21.14
CA ALA A 127 -11.34 -4.76 22.16
C ALA A 127 -11.32 -3.35 22.79
N ALA A 128 -10.14 -2.89 23.22
CA ALA A 128 -9.97 -1.57 23.81
C ALA A 128 -10.30 -0.43 22.83
N LEU A 129 -9.94 -0.58 21.54
CA LEU A 129 -10.30 0.36 20.49
C LEU A 129 -11.82 0.44 20.30
N LEU A 130 -12.50 -0.71 20.20
CA LEU A 130 -13.97 -0.76 20.04
C LEU A 130 -14.67 -0.14 21.24
N ASP A 131 -14.20 -0.38 22.45
CA ASP A 131 -14.74 0.21 23.66
C ASP A 131 -14.55 1.74 23.69
N GLN A 132 -13.38 2.22 23.23
CA GLN A 132 -13.17 3.66 23.10
C GLN A 132 -14.12 4.29 22.10
N ILE A 133 -14.31 3.68 20.93
CA ILE A 133 -15.22 4.15 19.89
C ILE A 133 -16.67 4.19 20.40
N ARG A 134 -17.09 3.19 21.16
CA ARG A 134 -18.44 3.14 21.77
C ARG A 134 -18.62 4.24 22.83
N ARG A 135 -17.61 4.47 23.67
CA ARG A 135 -17.62 5.60 24.63
C ARG A 135 -17.70 6.95 23.96
N ASP A 136 -17.05 7.09 22.80
CA ASP A 136 -17.11 8.33 21.99
C ASP A 136 -18.47 8.51 21.26
N GLY A 137 -19.34 7.49 21.26
CA GLY A 137 -20.61 7.50 20.53
C GLY A 137 -20.46 7.52 19.01
N ASP A 138 -19.30 7.10 18.48
CA ASP A 138 -18.96 7.21 17.07
C ASP A 138 -19.39 5.97 16.27
N GLY A 139 -20.69 5.86 15.98
CA GLY A 139 -21.24 4.73 15.24
C GLY A 139 -20.68 4.57 13.82
N GLU A 140 -20.27 5.66 13.16
CA GLU A 140 -19.66 5.59 11.83
C GLU A 140 -18.27 4.93 11.87
N LEU A 141 -17.43 5.38 12.80
CA LEU A 141 -16.11 4.80 12.97
C LEU A 141 -16.21 3.35 13.46
N LEU A 142 -17.18 3.04 14.33
CA LEU A 142 -17.44 1.67 14.79
C LEU A 142 -17.71 0.76 13.60
N ARG A 143 -18.65 1.10 12.72
CA ARG A 143 -18.93 0.33 11.51
C ARG A 143 -17.72 0.15 10.62
N ALA A 144 -16.96 1.22 10.42
CA ALA A 144 -15.75 1.17 9.58
C ALA A 144 -14.71 0.21 10.15
N VAL A 145 -14.48 0.22 11.46
CA VAL A 145 -13.52 -0.65 12.15
C VAL A 145 -14.00 -2.11 12.12
N LEU A 146 -15.28 -2.36 12.42
CA LEU A 146 -15.86 -3.70 12.40
C LEU A 146 -15.74 -4.35 11.01
N LEU A 147 -16.08 -3.61 9.96
CA LEU A 147 -15.98 -4.09 8.57
C LEU A 147 -14.52 -4.38 8.16
N ALA A 148 -13.58 -3.56 8.62
CA ALA A 148 -12.16 -3.73 8.28
C ALA A 148 -11.49 -4.86 9.06
N ALA A 149 -11.79 -5.00 10.36
CA ALA A 149 -11.16 -5.99 11.23
C ALA A 149 -11.73 -7.40 11.00
N PHE A 150 -13.06 -7.56 10.95
CA PHE A 150 -13.70 -8.86 10.88
C PHE A 150 -14.00 -9.35 9.45
N GLY A 151 -13.94 -8.47 8.45
CA GLY A 151 -14.11 -8.83 7.05
C GLY A 151 -12.90 -8.56 6.16
N PRO A 152 -11.70 -8.41 6.70
CA PRO A 152 -10.46 -7.81 6.20
C PRO A 152 -10.64 -6.90 4.98
N CYS A 153 -11.56 -5.91 5.09
CA CYS A 153 -11.84 -4.95 4.04
C CYS A 153 -10.79 -3.83 3.98
N ARG A 154 -10.54 -3.32 2.79
CA ARG A 154 -9.75 -2.09 2.61
C ARG A 154 -10.58 -0.87 3.02
N ARG A 155 -9.95 0.17 3.57
CA ARG A 155 -10.62 1.42 3.94
C ARG A 155 -11.45 2.02 2.79
N SER A 156 -10.91 1.99 1.58
CA SER A 156 -11.59 2.45 0.38
C SER A 156 -12.81 1.61 -0.02
N GLU A 157 -12.80 0.32 0.28
CA GLU A 157 -13.92 -0.59 0.06
C GLU A 157 -15.03 -0.28 1.09
N VAL A 158 -14.65 -0.20 2.37
CA VAL A 158 -15.57 0.12 3.47
C VAL A 158 -16.33 1.44 3.22
N CYS A 159 -15.63 2.49 2.80
CA CYS A 159 -16.25 3.80 2.52
C CYS A 159 -17.10 3.82 1.24
N ALA A 160 -17.04 2.80 0.41
CA ALA A 160 -17.85 2.69 -0.79
C ALA A 160 -19.15 1.89 -0.60
N LEU A 161 -19.28 1.14 0.52
CA LEU A 161 -20.43 0.29 0.78
C LEU A 161 -21.74 1.08 0.94
N THR A 162 -22.80 0.48 0.44
CA THR A 162 -24.18 0.94 0.59
C THR A 162 -25.05 -0.17 1.20
N SER A 163 -26.23 0.16 1.68
CA SER A 163 -27.21 -0.81 2.20
C SER A 163 -27.58 -1.88 1.17
N GLU A 164 -27.53 -1.56 -0.13
CA GLU A 164 -27.79 -2.49 -1.23
C GLU A 164 -26.72 -3.61 -1.35
N ASP A 165 -25.54 -3.40 -0.77
CA ASP A 165 -24.46 -4.40 -0.78
C ASP A 165 -24.60 -5.42 0.36
N ILE A 166 -25.68 -5.32 1.19
CA ILE A 166 -25.90 -6.16 2.36
C ILE A 166 -27.14 -7.03 2.15
N SER A 167 -27.01 -8.34 2.33
CA SER A 167 -28.09 -9.30 2.25
C SER A 167 -27.98 -10.34 3.39
N GLY A 168 -28.83 -10.23 4.39
CA GLY A 168 -28.69 -10.99 5.62
C GLY A 168 -27.35 -10.72 6.28
N ASN A 169 -26.59 -11.76 6.56
CA ASN A 169 -25.25 -11.64 7.13
C ASN A 169 -24.10 -11.57 6.08
N VAL A 170 -24.43 -11.41 4.79
CA VAL A 170 -23.48 -11.34 3.69
C VAL A 170 -23.31 -9.89 3.22
N VAL A 171 -22.07 -9.43 3.15
CA VAL A 171 -21.70 -8.14 2.57
C VAL A 171 -20.96 -8.36 1.25
N TYR A 172 -21.39 -7.68 0.19
CA TYR A 172 -20.78 -7.74 -1.14
C TYR A 172 -19.75 -6.63 -1.29
N ILE A 173 -18.51 -7.01 -1.49
CA ILE A 173 -17.41 -6.07 -1.77
C ILE A 173 -17.22 -6.06 -3.28
N ASN A 174 -17.68 -5.00 -3.96
CA ASN A 174 -17.68 -4.88 -5.41
C ASN A 174 -17.30 -3.47 -5.90
N LYS A 175 -16.94 -2.58 -4.99
CA LYS A 175 -16.58 -1.20 -5.29
C LYS A 175 -15.61 -0.62 -4.28
N ALA A 176 -14.92 0.44 -4.66
CA ALA A 176 -14.01 1.18 -3.79
C ALA A 176 -14.07 2.68 -4.08
N MET A 177 -13.93 3.49 -3.03
CA MET A 177 -13.83 4.93 -3.14
C MET A 177 -12.38 5.35 -3.32
N VAL A 178 -12.08 6.02 -4.42
CA VAL A 178 -10.73 6.46 -4.79
C VAL A 178 -10.74 7.91 -5.24
N LYS A 179 -9.61 8.60 -5.13
CA LYS A 179 -9.45 9.93 -5.74
C LYS A 179 -9.17 9.79 -7.22
N ASP A 180 -9.84 10.59 -8.03
CA ASP A 180 -9.50 10.78 -9.44
C ASP A 180 -8.24 11.67 -9.61
N PRO A 181 -7.78 11.94 -10.84
CA PRO A 181 -6.64 12.83 -11.07
C PRO A 181 -6.81 14.22 -10.47
N ASP A 182 -8.03 14.75 -10.49
CA ASP A 182 -8.38 16.08 -9.96
C ASP A 182 -8.48 16.11 -8.42
N GLY A 183 -8.36 14.94 -7.78
CA GLY A 183 -8.43 14.79 -6.33
C GLY A 183 -9.84 14.64 -5.78
N VAL A 184 -10.84 14.53 -6.63
CA VAL A 184 -12.23 14.29 -6.26
C VAL A 184 -12.45 12.82 -5.90
N TRP A 185 -13.20 12.59 -4.83
CA TRP A 185 -13.55 11.22 -4.43
C TRP A 185 -14.64 10.65 -5.33
N VAL A 186 -14.33 9.53 -5.97
CA VAL A 186 -15.24 8.79 -6.86
C VAL A 186 -15.33 7.34 -6.44
N VAL A 187 -16.50 6.73 -6.62
CA VAL A 187 -16.70 5.30 -6.42
C VAL A 187 -16.42 4.58 -7.74
N LYS A 188 -15.57 3.58 -7.71
CA LYS A 188 -15.23 2.76 -8.88
C LYS A 188 -15.37 1.28 -8.57
N GLN A 189 -15.72 0.51 -9.59
CA GLN A 189 -15.63 -0.94 -9.51
C GLN A 189 -14.17 -1.39 -9.42
N PRO A 190 -13.88 -2.54 -8.77
CA PRO A 190 -12.54 -3.08 -8.68
C PRO A 190 -11.97 -3.43 -10.05
N LYS A 191 -10.67 -3.31 -10.21
CA LYS A 191 -9.96 -3.62 -11.46
C LYS A 191 -9.84 -5.12 -11.75
N THR A 192 -9.95 -5.98 -10.73
CA THR A 192 -9.74 -7.42 -10.84
C THR A 192 -10.95 -8.18 -10.28
N LYS A 193 -11.23 -9.34 -10.85
CA LYS A 193 -12.29 -10.25 -10.37
C LYS A 193 -12.06 -10.67 -8.92
N ASP A 194 -10.82 -10.85 -8.49
CA ASP A 194 -10.47 -11.26 -7.12
C ASP A 194 -10.83 -10.20 -6.07
N SER A 195 -10.97 -8.94 -6.50
CA SER A 195 -11.39 -7.86 -5.61
C SER A 195 -12.91 -7.86 -5.34
N THR A 196 -13.71 -8.54 -6.18
CA THR A 196 -15.15 -8.72 -5.97
C THR A 196 -15.36 -10.00 -5.18
N ARG A 197 -15.98 -9.87 -4.01
CA ARG A 197 -16.14 -11.00 -3.09
C ARG A 197 -17.34 -10.82 -2.15
N ARG A 198 -17.76 -11.94 -1.56
CA ARG A 198 -18.80 -11.99 -0.52
C ARG A 198 -18.13 -12.30 0.80
N ILE A 199 -18.52 -11.59 1.84
CA ILE A 199 -18.01 -11.79 3.19
C ILE A 199 -19.19 -12.04 4.12
N VAL A 200 -19.19 -13.18 4.79
CA VAL A 200 -20.15 -13.48 5.84
C VAL A 200 -19.65 -12.85 7.13
N TYR A 201 -20.43 -11.96 7.74
CA TYR A 201 -20.09 -11.32 9.01
C TYR A 201 -20.85 -11.94 10.19
N PRO A 202 -20.28 -11.85 11.41
CA PRO A 202 -21.01 -12.17 12.63
C PRO A 202 -22.21 -11.24 12.83
N ASP A 203 -23.26 -11.75 13.48
CA ASP A 203 -24.51 -11.02 13.69
C ASP A 203 -24.32 -9.66 14.39
N PHE A 204 -23.39 -9.57 15.34
CA PHE A 204 -23.12 -8.31 16.04
C PHE A 204 -22.57 -7.21 15.12
N VAL A 205 -21.88 -7.58 14.02
CA VAL A 205 -21.44 -6.61 13.01
C VAL A 205 -22.61 -6.16 12.15
N ILE A 206 -23.45 -7.10 11.74
CA ILE A 206 -24.64 -6.82 10.91
C ILE A 206 -25.63 -5.90 11.65
N LYS A 207 -25.85 -6.12 12.93
CA LYS A 207 -26.70 -5.25 13.77
C LYS A 207 -26.28 -3.77 13.74
N GLU A 208 -24.98 -3.50 13.66
CA GLU A 208 -24.46 -2.12 13.54
C GLU A 208 -24.71 -1.50 12.15
N LEU A 209 -25.08 -2.33 11.16
CA LEU A 209 -25.39 -1.88 9.80
C LEU A 209 -26.87 -1.79 9.51
N GLU A 210 -27.73 -2.33 10.39
CA GLU A 210 -29.18 -2.35 10.22
C GLU A 210 -29.79 -0.93 10.30
N GLY A 211 -30.83 -0.70 9.53
CA GLY A 211 -31.56 0.58 9.52
C GLY A 211 -30.84 1.71 8.82
N ILE A 212 -29.68 1.47 8.20
CA ILE A 212 -28.95 2.47 7.43
C ILE A 212 -29.41 2.39 5.97
N GLU A 213 -29.88 3.51 5.44
CA GLU A 213 -30.20 3.65 4.04
C GLU A 213 -29.08 4.36 3.27
N GLY A 214 -28.78 3.89 2.07
CA GLY A 214 -27.72 4.43 1.23
C GLY A 214 -26.33 4.06 1.71
N ARG A 215 -25.41 5.02 1.82
CA ARG A 215 -24.01 4.76 2.18
C ARG A 215 -23.86 4.39 3.66
N ILE A 216 -23.23 3.24 3.91
CA ILE A 216 -22.93 2.77 5.28
C ILE A 216 -21.96 3.73 5.99
N ILE A 217 -20.99 4.27 5.26
CA ILE A 217 -20.04 5.29 5.71
C ILE A 217 -20.22 6.53 4.83
N PRO A 218 -20.87 7.60 5.32
CA PRO A 218 -21.16 8.78 4.52
C PRO A 218 -19.90 9.61 4.18
N HIS A 219 -18.82 9.46 4.94
CA HIS A 219 -17.60 10.23 4.75
C HIS A 219 -16.56 9.54 3.87
N THR A 220 -15.49 10.28 3.55
CA THR A 220 -14.40 9.81 2.69
C THR A 220 -13.38 8.94 3.44
N PRO A 221 -12.59 8.13 2.73
CA PRO A 221 -11.51 7.35 3.34
C PRO A 221 -10.50 8.19 4.15
N ASP A 222 -10.19 9.42 3.71
CA ASP A 222 -9.26 10.28 4.45
C ASP A 222 -9.87 10.73 5.77
N TYR A 223 -11.15 11.14 5.76
CA TYR A 223 -11.86 11.52 6.98
C TYR A 223 -11.88 10.36 8.00
N ILE A 224 -12.24 9.16 7.58
CA ILE A 224 -12.24 7.97 8.45
C ILE A 224 -10.83 7.67 8.97
N GLY A 225 -9.80 7.81 8.12
CA GLY A 225 -8.41 7.62 8.55
C GLY A 225 -7.96 8.63 9.61
N ASP A 226 -8.36 9.88 9.48
CA ASP A 226 -8.05 10.93 10.45
C ASP A 226 -8.80 10.73 11.77
N LYS A 227 -10.07 10.37 11.68
CA LYS A 227 -10.92 10.05 12.82
C LYS A 227 -10.35 8.85 13.60
N PHE A 228 -10.01 7.78 12.91
CA PHE A 228 -9.37 6.60 13.47
C PHE A 228 -8.09 6.94 14.23
N ARG A 229 -7.20 7.72 13.62
CA ARG A 229 -5.92 8.13 14.21
C ARG A 229 -6.11 8.96 15.48
N LYS A 230 -7.10 9.87 15.48
CA LYS A 230 -7.45 10.68 16.65
C LYS A 230 -7.99 9.81 17.80
N THR A 231 -8.86 8.87 17.49
CA THR A 231 -9.44 7.95 18.48
C THR A 231 -8.38 7.02 19.06
N LEU A 232 -7.52 6.44 18.20
CA LEU A 232 -6.41 5.60 18.65
C LEU A 232 -5.47 6.36 19.60
N LYS A 233 -5.17 7.63 19.30
CA LYS A 233 -4.36 8.48 20.21
C LYS A 233 -5.04 8.69 21.55
N ARG A 234 -6.38 8.84 21.60
CA ARG A 234 -7.14 9.02 22.87
C ARG A 234 -7.21 7.73 23.68
N SER A 235 -7.22 6.57 23.03
CA SER A 235 -7.27 5.27 23.71
C SER A 235 -5.96 4.90 24.42
N GLY A 236 -4.85 5.61 24.14
CA GLY A 236 -3.53 5.30 24.70
C GLY A 236 -2.87 4.03 24.13
N LEU A 237 -3.48 3.41 23.13
CA LEU A 237 -2.94 2.22 22.49
C LEU A 237 -1.70 2.53 21.65
N HIS A 238 -0.89 1.50 21.44
CA HIS A 238 0.23 1.61 20.49
C HIS A 238 -0.29 2.08 19.11
N PRO A 239 0.38 3.05 18.46
CA PRO A 239 -0.07 3.56 17.19
C PRO A 239 -0.02 2.50 16.07
N PHE A 240 -1.15 2.29 15.39
CA PHE A 240 -1.22 1.49 14.17
C PHE A 240 -2.16 2.14 13.13
N ARG A 241 -2.08 1.69 11.90
CA ARG A 241 -2.85 2.28 10.80
C ARG A 241 -4.21 1.60 10.64
N PHE A 242 -5.19 2.29 10.10
CA PHE A 242 -6.48 1.68 9.75
C PHE A 242 -6.32 0.42 8.88
N HIS A 243 -5.31 0.37 8.01
CA HIS A 243 -5.05 -0.81 7.17
C HIS A 243 -4.56 -2.02 7.98
N ASP A 244 -4.00 -1.80 9.15
CA ASP A 244 -3.51 -2.88 10.01
C ASP A 244 -4.65 -3.66 10.66
N LEU A 245 -5.90 -3.12 10.71
CA LEU A 245 -7.12 -3.86 11.04
C LEU A 245 -7.35 -5.04 10.06
N ARG A 246 -7.06 -4.82 8.78
CA ARG A 246 -7.15 -5.86 7.77
C ARG A 246 -6.04 -6.92 7.93
N HIS A 247 -4.85 -6.50 8.37
CA HIS A 247 -3.78 -7.43 8.73
C HIS A 247 -4.13 -8.25 9.95
N TYR A 248 -4.72 -7.62 10.98
CA TYR A 248 -5.26 -8.30 12.16
C TYR A 248 -6.26 -9.40 11.76
N GLY A 249 -7.29 -9.08 10.97
CA GLY A 249 -8.27 -10.07 10.53
C GLY A 249 -7.65 -11.26 9.78
N ALA A 250 -6.64 -11.00 8.93
CA ALA A 250 -5.91 -12.07 8.25
C ALA A 250 -5.09 -12.92 9.23
N SER A 251 -4.41 -12.29 10.19
CA SER A 251 -3.60 -12.97 11.21
C SER A 251 -4.45 -13.88 12.10
N ILE A 252 -5.59 -13.39 12.57
CA ILE A 252 -6.51 -14.19 13.40
C ILE A 252 -7.02 -15.40 12.63
N MET A 253 -7.47 -15.26 11.40
CA MET A 253 -7.90 -16.41 10.59
C MET A 253 -6.77 -17.43 10.41
N MET A 254 -5.56 -16.96 10.29
CA MET A 254 -4.37 -17.81 10.16
C MET A 254 -4.07 -18.56 11.47
N TYR A 255 -4.17 -17.89 12.64
CA TYR A 255 -4.05 -18.55 13.95
C TYR A 255 -5.13 -19.59 14.17
N MET A 256 -6.33 -19.37 13.66
CA MET A 256 -7.44 -20.34 13.67
C MET A 256 -7.22 -21.52 12.71
N GLY A 257 -6.14 -21.57 11.96
CA GLY A 257 -5.86 -22.64 11.00
C GLY A 257 -6.66 -22.56 9.70
N ILE A 258 -7.28 -21.42 9.40
CA ILE A 258 -8.02 -21.23 8.15
C ILE A 258 -7.06 -21.28 6.97
N SER A 259 -7.45 -22.00 5.90
CA SER A 259 -6.60 -22.17 4.73
C SER A 259 -6.23 -20.83 4.07
N GLN A 260 -5.01 -20.74 3.55
CA GLN A 260 -4.53 -19.55 2.83
C GLN A 260 -5.49 -19.14 1.73
N LYS A 261 -6.01 -20.08 0.95
CA LYS A 261 -6.96 -19.84 -0.14
C LYS A 261 -8.24 -19.15 0.35
N THR A 262 -8.75 -19.56 1.51
CA THR A 262 -9.93 -18.93 2.13
C THR A 262 -9.62 -17.51 2.60
N ILE A 263 -8.46 -17.29 3.20
CA ILE A 263 -8.00 -15.97 3.64
C ILE A 263 -7.82 -15.04 2.43
N GLU A 264 -7.17 -15.51 1.37
CA GLU A 264 -7.02 -14.78 0.09
C GLU A 264 -8.37 -14.38 -0.48
N ALA A 265 -9.30 -15.33 -0.60
CA ALA A 265 -10.63 -15.08 -1.12
C ALA A 265 -11.42 -14.07 -0.27
N ARG A 266 -11.43 -14.26 1.07
CA ARG A 266 -12.16 -13.38 2.00
C ARG A 266 -11.63 -11.95 2.00
N GLY A 267 -10.31 -11.76 1.92
CA GLY A 267 -9.70 -10.43 1.89
C GLY A 267 -9.55 -9.86 0.49
N GLY A 268 -9.70 -10.64 -0.58
CA GLY A 268 -9.41 -10.19 -1.95
C GLY A 268 -7.91 -9.92 -2.15
N TRP A 269 -7.08 -10.84 -1.71
CA TRP A 269 -5.65 -10.89 -2.06
C TRP A 269 -5.47 -11.80 -3.27
N SER A 270 -4.53 -11.45 -4.13
CA SER A 270 -4.09 -12.34 -5.20
C SER A 270 -3.37 -13.56 -4.63
N SER A 271 -3.43 -14.67 -5.34
CA SER A 271 -2.63 -15.86 -5.03
C SER A 271 -1.15 -15.48 -4.90
N ASN A 272 -0.49 -16.01 -3.87
CA ASN A 272 0.91 -15.68 -3.53
C ASN A 272 1.17 -14.21 -3.14
N SER A 273 0.18 -13.53 -2.59
CA SER A 273 0.35 -12.17 -2.08
C SER A 273 1.56 -12.06 -1.15
N PRO A 274 2.53 -11.15 -1.43
CA PRO A 274 3.66 -10.92 -0.53
C PRO A 274 3.25 -10.49 0.88
N VAL A 275 2.09 -9.83 1.00
CA VAL A 275 1.52 -9.40 2.28
C VAL A 275 1.12 -10.60 3.11
N LEU A 276 0.34 -11.55 2.54
CA LEU A 276 -0.05 -12.76 3.27
C LEU A 276 1.16 -13.63 3.60
N ARG A 277 2.10 -13.78 2.67
CA ARG A 277 3.36 -14.51 2.94
C ARG A 277 4.08 -13.94 4.17
N ARG A 278 4.13 -12.63 4.31
CA ARG A 278 4.76 -11.97 5.46
C ARG A 278 3.98 -12.23 6.76
N ILE A 279 2.66 -12.22 6.72
CA ILE A 279 1.82 -12.56 7.89
C ILE A 279 2.05 -14.02 8.30
N TYR A 280 2.15 -14.94 7.32
CA TYR A 280 2.50 -16.36 7.58
C TYR A 280 3.87 -16.49 8.22
N GLN A 281 4.88 -15.77 7.73
CA GLN A 281 6.22 -15.80 8.30
C GLN A 281 6.22 -15.31 9.75
N ASN A 282 5.57 -14.20 10.04
CA ASN A 282 5.46 -13.66 11.40
C ASN A 282 4.79 -14.67 12.36
N LYS A 283 3.78 -15.44 11.88
CA LYS A 283 3.16 -16.51 12.67
C LYS A 283 4.15 -17.61 12.99
N ILE A 284 4.86 -18.10 11.98
CA ILE A 284 5.88 -19.16 12.16
C ILE A 284 6.94 -18.70 13.15
N ASP A 285 7.43 -17.47 13.02
CA ASP A 285 8.44 -16.90 13.91
C ASP A 285 7.94 -16.81 15.35
N ALA A 286 6.68 -16.42 15.56
CA ALA A 286 6.06 -16.37 16.89
C ALA A 286 5.83 -17.77 17.50
N GLU A 287 5.44 -18.75 16.69
CA GLU A 287 5.32 -20.14 17.11
C GLU A 287 6.69 -20.71 17.49
N MET A 288 7.72 -20.49 16.67
CA MET A 288 9.10 -20.89 16.97
C MET A 288 9.61 -20.26 18.28
N GLN A 289 9.30 -19.00 18.56
CA GLN A 289 9.71 -18.36 19.81
C GLN A 289 9.04 -19.01 21.03
N ARG A 290 7.77 -19.36 20.93
CA ARG A 290 7.04 -20.10 22.00
C ARG A 290 7.63 -21.50 22.21
N GLU A 291 7.87 -22.22 21.12
CA GLU A 291 8.49 -23.56 21.17
C GLU A 291 9.90 -23.50 21.76
N ASN A 292 10.70 -22.53 21.36
CA ASN A 292 12.03 -22.30 21.92
C ASN A 292 11.98 -21.97 23.41
N ALA A 293 10.98 -21.22 23.88
CA ALA A 293 10.81 -20.94 25.29
C ALA A 293 10.51 -22.24 26.08
N ILE A 294 9.63 -23.10 25.58
CA ILE A 294 9.31 -24.41 26.16
C ILE A 294 10.56 -25.31 26.18
N ILE A 295 11.31 -25.35 25.09
CA ILE A 295 12.54 -26.11 24.98
C ILE A 295 13.57 -25.63 26.01
N ASN A 296 13.75 -24.31 26.09
CA ASN A 296 14.71 -23.72 27.03
C ASN A 296 14.30 -23.93 28.50
N GLU A 297 13.01 -23.82 28.80
CA GLU A 297 12.47 -24.12 30.15
C GLU A 297 12.74 -25.58 30.51
N HIS A 298 12.50 -26.53 29.62
CA HIS A 298 12.80 -27.94 29.84
C HIS A 298 14.29 -28.15 30.11
N PHE A 299 15.17 -27.56 29.31
CA PHE A 299 16.62 -27.77 29.46
C PHE A 299 17.23 -27.01 30.65
N SER A 300 16.62 -25.93 31.12
CA SER A 300 17.09 -25.18 32.29
C SER A 300 17.02 -26.02 33.59
N GLN A 301 16.14 -27.04 33.65
CA GLN A 301 16.05 -27.98 34.78
C GLN A 301 17.37 -28.75 34.97
N PHE A 302 18.19 -28.94 33.97
CA PHE A 302 19.48 -29.60 34.06
C PHE A 302 20.62 -28.70 34.62
N SER A 303 20.41 -27.39 34.68
CA SER A 303 21.39 -26.45 35.26
C SER A 303 21.37 -26.45 36.79
N GLU A 304 20.25 -26.84 37.44
CA GLU A 304 20.08 -26.85 38.89
C GLU A 304 20.51 -28.20 39.54
N SER A 305 20.93 -29.20 38.73
CA SER A 305 21.29 -30.53 39.21
C SER A 305 22.76 -30.66 39.63
N LYS A 306 23.45 -29.59 39.94
CA LYS A 306 24.84 -29.59 40.47
C LYS A 306 24.95 -28.63 41.67
N ASN A 307 24.35 -29.04 42.79
CA ASN A 307 24.83 -28.65 44.15
C ASN A 307 24.50 -29.75 45.13
#